data_9b298244aeefbff9f9a65901d2a4ac48
#
_entry.id   9b298244aeefbff9f9a65901d2a4ac48
#
_cell.length_a   1.000
_cell.length_b   1.000
_cell.length_c   1.000
_cell.angle_alpha   90.00
_cell.angle_beta   90.00
_cell.angle_gamma   90.00
#
_symmetry.space_group_name_H-M   'P 1'
#
loop_
_entity.id
_entity.type
_entity.pdbx_description
1 polymer ?
#
loop_
_entity_poly.entity_id
_entity_poly.type
_entity_poly.pdbx_seq_one_letter_code
_entity_poly.pdbx_strand_id
1 'polypeptide(L)'
;MPRKPRQLLPGYSYHITCRCNNREFRLTRLECRQVFLFALKKVLDKFHFQLYALCIMSNHVHYLLEPPEPQELPKIMHWLNWYTAMCFNQMLNRTGHFWEKRYHSTGFKNTDKKRALNTLRYIHANPKAANMQSGFFYDFSNYGTYDRLTDDGLTKWHPAFLSLGKTLDECAKNYRGFCRKYKPRPKPEKRSRWGSRFLPKVKKKKKNKVSPGQMRLPWADWEPPSNLVAEVARQFWQIVMTRRWP
;
A
#
# COMPACT_ATOMS: atom_id res chain seq x y z
N MET A 1 -2.05 -28.97 5.08
CA MET A 1 -2.38 -29.07 3.65
C MET A 1 -1.60 -28.02 2.86
N PRO A 2 -0.95 -28.37 1.75
CA PRO A 2 -0.28 -27.39 0.90
C PRO A 2 -1.33 -26.43 0.29
N ARG A 3 -0.96 -25.15 0.17
CA ARG A 3 -1.86 -24.15 -0.41
C ARG A 3 -1.88 -24.28 -1.93
N LYS A 4 -3.06 -24.17 -2.53
CA LYS A 4 -3.20 -24.14 -3.99
C LYS A 4 -2.31 -23.05 -4.60
N PRO A 5 -1.68 -23.30 -5.76
CA PRO A 5 -0.98 -22.28 -6.54
C PRO A 5 -1.93 -21.13 -6.88
N ARG A 6 -1.36 -19.91 -7.02
CA ARG A 6 -2.15 -18.77 -7.51
C ARG A 6 -2.38 -18.92 -9.01
N GLN A 7 -3.59 -18.70 -9.44
CA GLN A 7 -3.88 -18.54 -10.86
C GLN A 7 -3.52 -17.11 -11.25
N LEU A 8 -2.46 -16.98 -12.02
CA LEU A 8 -1.96 -15.71 -12.54
C LEU A 8 -2.22 -15.70 -14.04
N LEU A 9 -2.90 -14.67 -14.51
CA LEU A 9 -3.38 -14.57 -15.90
C LEU A 9 -2.91 -13.23 -16.53
N PRO A 10 -2.58 -13.22 -17.83
CA PRO A 10 -2.22 -12.01 -18.53
C PRO A 10 -3.42 -11.06 -18.64
N GLY A 11 -3.16 -9.73 -18.66
CA GLY A 11 -4.20 -8.71 -18.74
C GLY A 11 -5.05 -8.60 -17.47
N TYR A 12 -4.50 -9.01 -16.32
CA TYR A 12 -5.15 -8.92 -15.01
C TYR A 12 -4.46 -7.91 -14.11
N SER A 13 -5.25 -7.07 -13.46
CA SER A 13 -4.82 -6.32 -12.30
C SER A 13 -5.03 -7.13 -11.03
N TYR A 14 -4.08 -7.01 -10.11
CA TYR A 14 -4.08 -7.73 -8.83
C TYR A 14 -4.17 -6.75 -7.67
N HIS A 15 -5.26 -6.86 -6.89
CA HIS A 15 -5.35 -6.23 -5.59
C HIS A 15 -4.56 -7.07 -4.59
N ILE A 16 -3.52 -6.49 -4.04
CA ILE A 16 -2.59 -7.16 -3.13
C ILE A 16 -2.68 -6.50 -1.76
N THR A 17 -2.56 -7.33 -0.72
CA THR A 17 -2.46 -6.86 0.66
C THR A 17 -1.32 -7.59 1.36
N CYS A 18 -0.41 -6.83 1.96
CA CYS A 18 0.64 -7.30 2.87
C CYS A 18 0.35 -6.75 4.26
N ARG A 19 0.48 -7.59 5.30
CA ARG A 19 0.20 -7.20 6.67
C ARG A 19 1.39 -7.48 7.57
N CYS A 20 1.64 -6.59 8.52
CA CYS A 20 2.66 -6.78 9.57
C CYS A 20 2.32 -8.00 10.43
N ASN A 21 3.36 -8.72 10.85
CA ASN A 21 3.22 -9.86 11.74
C ASN A 21 2.47 -9.48 13.02
N ASN A 22 1.64 -10.39 13.54
CA ASN A 22 0.79 -10.17 14.71
C ASN A 22 -0.13 -8.95 14.61
N ARG A 23 -0.35 -8.41 13.40
CA ARG A 23 -1.13 -7.18 13.15
C ARG A 23 -0.60 -5.95 13.89
N GLU A 24 0.66 -5.94 14.26
CA GLU A 24 1.28 -4.82 14.95
C GLU A 24 1.32 -3.56 14.10
N PHE A 25 1.15 -2.40 14.74
CA PHE A 25 1.10 -1.08 14.10
C PHE A 25 2.51 -0.53 13.81
N ARG A 26 3.32 -1.27 13.06
CA ARG A 26 4.73 -0.93 12.80
C ARG A 26 4.92 0.10 11.68
N LEU A 27 3.94 0.22 10.80
CA LEU A 27 3.94 1.23 9.73
C LEU A 27 3.32 2.57 10.17
N THR A 28 3.26 2.86 11.48
CA THR A 28 2.90 4.18 11.99
C THR A 28 4.06 5.16 11.94
N ARG A 29 5.28 4.68 12.00
CA ARG A 29 6.49 5.51 11.93
C ARG A 29 6.69 6.06 10.52
N LEU A 30 6.99 7.34 10.44
CA LEU A 30 7.20 8.04 9.16
C LEU A 30 8.36 7.41 8.39
N GLU A 31 9.45 7.12 9.06
CA GLU A 31 10.67 6.52 8.48
C GLU A 31 10.38 5.16 7.83
N CYS A 32 9.57 4.32 8.47
CA CYS A 32 9.18 3.04 7.88
C CYS A 32 8.39 3.23 6.57
N ARG A 33 7.51 4.23 6.52
CA ARG A 33 6.74 4.53 5.31
C ARG A 33 7.61 5.09 4.19
N GLN A 34 8.57 5.94 4.53
CA GLN A 34 9.53 6.50 3.58
C GLN A 34 10.43 5.41 2.99
N VAL A 35 11.01 4.55 3.83
CA VAL A 35 11.79 3.38 3.38
C VAL A 35 10.94 2.46 2.51
N PHE A 36 9.66 2.31 2.83
CA PHE A 36 8.74 1.51 2.02
C PHE A 36 8.56 2.09 0.61
N LEU A 37 8.34 3.40 0.49
CA LEU A 37 8.22 4.09 -0.80
C LEU A 37 9.50 4.01 -1.61
N PHE A 38 10.65 4.17 -0.96
CA PHE A 38 11.94 4.00 -1.61
C PHE A 38 12.14 2.57 -2.15
N ALA A 39 11.80 1.54 -1.34
CA ALA A 39 11.84 0.15 -1.78
C ALA A 39 10.88 -0.11 -2.96
N LEU A 40 9.70 0.51 -2.92
CA LEU A 40 8.71 0.41 -3.98
C LEU A 40 9.22 1.03 -5.30
N LYS A 41 9.88 2.18 -5.25
CA LYS A 41 10.52 2.79 -6.42
C LYS A 41 11.58 1.86 -7.02
N LYS A 42 12.48 1.32 -6.18
CA LYS A 42 13.51 0.36 -6.63
C LYS A 42 12.92 -0.89 -7.28
N VAL A 43 11.84 -1.43 -6.76
CA VAL A 43 11.21 -2.62 -7.37
C VAL A 43 10.46 -2.28 -8.65
N LEU A 44 9.89 -1.08 -8.76
CA LEU A 44 9.30 -0.56 -10.01
C LEU A 44 10.36 -0.44 -11.10
N ASP A 45 11.52 0.15 -10.78
CA ASP A 45 12.64 0.31 -11.71
C ASP A 45 13.22 -1.06 -12.14
N LYS A 46 13.17 -2.06 -11.26
CA LYS A 46 13.71 -3.40 -11.55
C LYS A 46 12.78 -4.28 -12.38
N PHE A 47 11.47 -4.22 -12.15
CA PHE A 47 10.50 -5.16 -12.73
C PHE A 47 9.51 -4.52 -13.69
N HIS A 48 9.53 -3.17 -13.84
CA HIS A 48 8.73 -2.42 -14.80
C HIS A 48 7.22 -2.73 -14.81
N PHE A 49 6.64 -3.07 -13.66
CA PHE A 49 5.21 -3.33 -13.54
C PHE A 49 4.39 -2.03 -13.45
N GLN A 50 3.10 -2.11 -13.73
CA GLN A 50 2.21 -0.96 -13.57
C GLN A 50 1.63 -0.95 -12.16
N LEU A 51 1.85 0.13 -11.42
CA LEU A 51 1.24 0.37 -10.13
C LEU A 51 0.10 1.38 -10.29
N TYR A 52 -1.13 0.96 -10.02
CA TYR A 52 -2.32 1.79 -10.18
C TYR A 52 -2.80 2.41 -8.88
N ALA A 53 -2.71 1.69 -7.77
CA ALA A 53 -3.08 2.24 -6.47
C ALA A 53 -2.15 1.76 -5.37
N LEU A 54 -1.96 2.64 -4.39
CA LEU A 54 -1.18 2.41 -3.18
C LEU A 54 -1.90 3.01 -1.98
N CYS A 55 -1.92 2.29 -0.86
CA CYS A 55 -2.31 2.84 0.44
C CYS A 55 -1.53 2.14 1.55
N ILE A 56 -0.66 2.86 2.24
CA ILE A 56 0.14 2.38 3.36
C ILE A 56 -0.60 2.69 4.66
N MET A 57 -1.24 1.67 5.23
CA MET A 57 -1.94 1.77 6.51
C MET A 57 -0.98 1.58 7.68
N SER A 58 -1.47 1.70 8.90
CA SER A 58 -0.63 1.57 10.11
C SER A 58 -0.01 0.18 10.32
N ASN A 59 -0.60 -0.88 9.76
CA ASN A 59 -0.12 -2.26 9.94
C ASN A 59 -0.28 -3.15 8.69
N HIS A 60 -0.65 -2.59 7.57
CA HIS A 60 -0.74 -3.29 6.30
C HIS A 60 -0.69 -2.31 5.13
N VAL A 61 -0.41 -2.84 3.95
CA VAL A 61 -0.35 -2.07 2.71
C VAL A 61 -1.27 -2.68 1.69
N HIS A 62 -1.98 -1.84 0.96
CA HIS A 62 -2.78 -2.22 -0.21
C HIS A 62 -2.12 -1.72 -1.48
N TYR A 63 -2.11 -2.57 -2.50
CA TYR A 63 -1.67 -2.24 -3.85
C TYR A 63 -2.73 -2.67 -4.87
N LEU A 64 -2.82 -1.93 -5.95
CA LEU A 64 -3.39 -2.42 -7.19
C LEU A 64 -2.30 -2.33 -8.24
N LEU A 65 -1.86 -3.47 -8.76
CA LEU A 65 -0.77 -3.53 -9.73
C LEU A 65 -1.05 -4.56 -10.83
N GLU A 66 -0.40 -4.36 -11.97
CA GLU A 66 -0.36 -5.27 -13.09
C GLU A 66 1.09 -5.62 -13.37
N PRO A 67 1.49 -6.90 -13.25
CA PRO A 67 2.84 -7.33 -13.59
C PRO A 67 3.00 -7.34 -15.11
N PRO A 68 4.23 -7.13 -15.66
CA PRO A 68 4.47 -7.25 -17.11
C PRO A 68 4.16 -8.67 -17.59
N GLU A 69 4.57 -9.67 -16.83
CA GLU A 69 4.23 -11.08 -17.04
C GLU A 69 3.60 -11.66 -15.76
N PRO A 70 2.55 -12.50 -15.90
CA PRO A 70 1.86 -13.06 -14.72
C PRO A 70 2.80 -13.74 -13.71
N GLN A 71 3.81 -14.49 -14.21
CA GLN A 71 4.77 -15.24 -13.40
C GLN A 71 5.73 -14.33 -12.62
N GLU A 72 5.80 -13.05 -12.94
CA GLU A 72 6.68 -12.11 -12.23
C GLU A 72 6.05 -11.57 -10.94
N LEU A 73 4.74 -11.64 -10.79
CA LEU A 73 4.08 -11.17 -9.59
C LEU A 73 4.66 -11.77 -8.29
N PRO A 74 4.94 -13.09 -8.20
CA PRO A 74 5.60 -13.65 -7.02
C PRO A 74 7.01 -13.11 -6.80
N LYS A 75 7.78 -12.87 -7.88
CA LYS A 75 9.16 -12.34 -7.80
C LYS A 75 9.14 -10.89 -7.30
N ILE A 76 8.27 -10.04 -7.86
CA ILE A 76 8.04 -8.65 -7.43
C ILE A 76 7.73 -8.59 -5.93
N MET A 77 6.74 -9.37 -5.50
CA MET A 77 6.29 -9.36 -4.11
C MET A 77 7.28 -9.99 -3.15
N HIS A 78 8.03 -11.01 -3.60
CA HIS A 78 9.09 -11.59 -2.81
C HIS A 78 10.19 -10.57 -2.56
N TRP A 79 10.67 -9.90 -3.62
CA TRP A 79 11.74 -8.91 -3.51
C TRP A 79 11.32 -7.74 -2.61
N LEU A 80 10.15 -7.16 -2.84
CA LEU A 80 9.64 -6.03 -2.05
C LEU A 80 9.48 -6.38 -0.57
N ASN A 81 8.87 -7.53 -0.28
CA ASN A 81 8.65 -7.96 1.11
C ASN A 81 9.95 -8.32 1.82
N TRP A 82 10.87 -8.98 1.12
CA TRP A 82 12.18 -9.32 1.68
C TRP A 82 12.99 -8.06 1.97
N TYR A 83 13.11 -7.15 1.01
CA TYR A 83 13.88 -5.93 1.16
C TYR A 83 13.34 -5.05 2.29
N THR A 84 12.03 -4.81 2.30
CA THR A 84 11.40 -4.01 3.36
C THR A 84 11.48 -4.68 4.72
N ALA A 85 11.31 -6.01 4.82
CA ALA A 85 11.46 -6.73 6.09
C ALA A 85 12.87 -6.60 6.67
N MET A 86 13.89 -6.68 5.81
CA MET A 86 15.28 -6.52 6.21
C MET A 86 15.53 -5.10 6.75
N CYS A 87 15.15 -4.07 5.98
CA CYS A 87 15.30 -2.68 6.40
C CYS A 87 14.56 -2.39 7.72
N PHE A 88 13.32 -2.84 7.84
CA PHE A 88 12.50 -2.58 9.03
C PHE A 88 13.00 -3.33 10.26
N ASN A 89 13.46 -4.57 10.11
CA ASN A 89 14.02 -5.31 11.23
C ASN A 89 15.28 -4.62 11.78
N GLN A 90 16.12 -4.11 10.89
CA GLN A 90 17.29 -3.36 11.27
C GLN A 90 16.92 -2.02 11.94
N MET A 91 16.10 -1.20 11.31
CA MET A 91 15.65 0.10 11.85
C MET A 91 14.95 -0.01 13.19
N LEU A 92 14.26 -1.11 13.44
CA LEU A 92 13.47 -1.33 14.65
C LEU A 92 14.20 -2.22 15.67
N ASN A 93 15.47 -2.56 15.41
CA ASN A 93 16.29 -3.46 16.22
C ASN A 93 15.54 -4.75 16.62
N ARG A 94 15.05 -5.48 15.62
CA ARG A 94 14.24 -6.68 15.82
C ARG A 94 14.65 -7.81 14.91
N THR A 95 14.26 -9.01 15.28
CA THR A 95 14.48 -10.26 14.53
C THR A 95 13.15 -10.90 14.13
N GLY A 96 13.21 -11.90 13.26
CA GLY A 96 12.06 -12.69 12.85
C GLY A 96 11.24 -12.06 11.71
N HIS A 97 10.05 -12.61 11.49
CA HIS A 97 9.20 -12.21 10.38
C HIS A 97 8.61 -10.81 10.60
N PHE A 98 8.82 -9.89 9.65
CA PHE A 98 8.15 -8.60 9.64
C PHE A 98 6.72 -8.71 9.08
N TRP A 99 6.56 -9.42 7.95
CA TRP A 99 5.27 -9.64 7.29
C TRP A 99 4.58 -10.91 7.79
N GLU A 100 3.25 -10.83 7.99
CA GLU A 100 2.40 -11.94 8.43
C GLU A 100 2.15 -12.92 7.32
N LYS A 101 2.76 -13.93 7.00
CA LYS A 101 2.48 -14.87 5.90
C LYS A 101 2.80 -14.27 4.51
N ARG A 102 2.43 -15.02 3.47
CA ARG A 102 2.50 -14.54 2.08
C ARG A 102 1.42 -13.48 1.86
N TYR A 103 1.69 -12.54 0.97
CA TYR A 103 0.71 -11.55 0.54
C TYR A 103 -0.60 -12.20 0.08
N HIS A 104 -1.73 -11.55 0.34
CA HIS A 104 -3.03 -11.91 -0.25
C HIS A 104 -3.14 -11.22 -1.61
N SER A 105 -3.67 -11.92 -2.62
CA SER A 105 -3.94 -11.35 -3.94
C SER A 105 -5.30 -11.77 -4.46
N THR A 106 -6.00 -10.83 -5.09
CA THR A 106 -7.24 -11.08 -5.82
C THR A 106 -7.10 -10.45 -7.20
N GLY A 107 -7.13 -11.26 -8.25
CA GLY A 107 -7.03 -10.81 -9.64
C GLY A 107 -8.39 -10.54 -10.25
N PHE A 108 -8.43 -9.63 -11.24
CA PHE A 108 -9.56 -9.38 -12.13
C PHE A 108 -9.06 -8.84 -13.47
N LYS A 109 -9.83 -9.05 -14.52
CA LYS A 109 -9.50 -8.56 -15.87
C LYS A 109 -9.43 -7.04 -15.89
N ASN A 110 -8.45 -6.46 -16.55
CA ASN A 110 -8.31 -5.01 -16.72
C ASN A 110 -9.51 -4.39 -17.45
N THR A 111 -10.21 -5.18 -18.26
CA THR A 111 -11.45 -4.79 -18.95
C THR A 111 -12.67 -4.71 -18.03
N ASP A 112 -12.65 -5.30 -16.82
CA ASP A 112 -13.73 -5.18 -15.85
C ASP A 112 -13.68 -3.82 -15.13
N LYS A 113 -14.19 -2.79 -15.84
CA LYS A 113 -14.20 -1.39 -15.37
C LYS A 113 -14.86 -1.24 -14.01
N LYS A 114 -15.99 -1.93 -13.79
CA LYS A 114 -16.76 -1.84 -12.55
C LYS A 114 -15.94 -2.35 -11.36
N ARG A 115 -15.29 -3.49 -11.53
CA ARG A 115 -14.46 -4.09 -10.48
C ARG A 115 -13.21 -3.26 -10.23
N ALA A 116 -12.55 -2.77 -11.28
CA ALA A 116 -11.39 -1.90 -11.19
C ALA A 116 -11.69 -0.62 -10.40
N LEU A 117 -12.74 0.12 -10.77
CA LEU A 117 -13.15 1.34 -10.08
C LEU A 117 -13.54 1.10 -8.62
N ASN A 118 -14.25 0.01 -8.34
CA ASN A 118 -14.59 -0.35 -6.97
C ASN A 118 -13.35 -0.71 -6.14
N THR A 119 -12.36 -1.38 -6.75
CA THR A 119 -11.11 -1.73 -6.08
C THR A 119 -10.24 -0.49 -5.81
N LEU A 120 -10.11 0.40 -6.80
CA LEU A 120 -9.44 1.70 -6.64
C LEU A 120 -10.07 2.47 -5.47
N ARG A 121 -11.40 2.68 -5.52
CA ARG A 121 -12.12 3.37 -4.44
C ARG A 121 -11.94 2.68 -3.09
N TYR A 122 -11.98 1.34 -3.05
CA TYR A 122 -11.76 0.59 -1.81
C TYR A 122 -10.37 0.87 -1.22
N ILE A 123 -9.33 0.84 -2.05
CA ILE A 123 -7.95 1.10 -1.60
C ILE A 123 -7.84 2.53 -1.07
N HIS A 124 -8.33 3.53 -1.81
CA HIS A 124 -8.28 4.92 -1.41
C HIS A 124 -9.17 5.25 -0.20
N ALA A 125 -10.24 4.48 0.02
CA ALA A 125 -11.15 4.66 1.15
C ALA A 125 -10.68 4.00 2.46
N ASN A 126 -9.61 3.18 2.44
CA ASN A 126 -9.15 2.47 3.63
C ASN A 126 -8.86 3.39 4.82
N PRO A 127 -8.18 4.55 4.69
CA PRO A 127 -7.96 5.46 5.80
C PRO A 127 -9.26 6.00 6.39
N LYS A 128 -10.24 6.34 5.54
CA LYS A 128 -11.57 6.76 5.96
C LYS A 128 -12.34 5.65 6.68
N ALA A 129 -12.31 4.42 6.15
CA ALA A 129 -12.95 3.26 6.75
C ALA A 129 -12.31 2.85 8.10
N ALA A 130 -11.05 3.21 8.31
CA ALA A 130 -10.32 3.01 9.57
C ALA A 130 -10.45 4.20 10.54
N ASN A 131 -11.24 5.23 10.22
CA ASN A 131 -11.37 6.48 10.98
C ASN A 131 -10.02 7.21 11.20
N MET A 132 -9.06 7.02 10.30
CA MET A 132 -7.78 7.75 10.32
C MET A 132 -7.94 9.16 9.73
N GLN A 133 -8.81 9.29 8.72
CA GLN A 133 -9.12 10.53 8.03
C GLN A 133 -10.64 10.67 7.84
N SER A 134 -11.13 11.91 7.74
CA SER A 134 -12.54 12.20 7.46
C SER A 134 -12.89 12.03 5.97
N GLY A 135 -11.90 12.20 5.08
CA GLY A 135 -12.01 12.16 3.62
C GLY A 135 -11.21 11.01 2.99
N PHE A 136 -10.88 11.18 1.71
CA PHE A 136 -10.06 10.26 0.93
C PHE A 136 -8.58 10.68 0.90
N PHE A 137 -8.28 11.95 1.15
CA PHE A 137 -6.90 12.42 1.18
C PHE A 137 -6.17 11.84 2.39
N TYR A 138 -5.08 11.16 2.10
CA TYR A 138 -4.19 10.57 3.09
C TYR A 138 -2.78 10.55 2.52
N ASP A 139 -1.81 11.05 3.27
CA ASP A 139 -0.44 11.30 2.80
C ASP A 139 0.27 10.06 2.23
N PHE A 140 -0.14 8.88 2.65
CA PHE A 140 0.43 7.61 2.20
C PHE A 140 -0.54 6.81 1.33
N SER A 141 -1.35 7.51 0.55
CA SER A 141 -2.25 6.98 -0.48
C SER A 141 -2.16 7.85 -1.74
N ASN A 142 -2.18 7.22 -2.90
CA ASN A 142 -2.14 7.93 -4.17
C ASN A 142 -3.53 8.46 -4.63
N TYR A 143 -4.49 8.67 -3.73
CA TYR A 143 -5.77 9.28 -4.10
C TYR A 143 -5.60 10.65 -4.78
N GLY A 144 -4.59 11.44 -4.34
CA GLY A 144 -4.27 12.74 -4.93
C GLY A 144 -3.97 12.68 -6.44
N THR A 145 -3.28 11.63 -6.89
CA THR A 145 -3.00 11.37 -8.31
C THR A 145 -4.27 11.27 -9.15
N TYR A 146 -5.34 10.73 -8.59
CA TYR A 146 -6.65 10.57 -9.24
C TYR A 146 -7.57 11.78 -9.10
N ASP A 147 -7.46 12.52 -8.00
CA ASP A 147 -8.34 13.66 -7.71
C ASP A 147 -7.79 14.99 -8.23
N ARG A 148 -6.48 15.19 -8.14
CA ARG A 148 -5.78 16.42 -8.49
C ARG A 148 -4.88 16.29 -9.71
N LEU A 149 -4.81 15.09 -10.29
CA LEU A 149 -3.95 14.76 -11.44
C LEU A 149 -2.47 15.04 -11.17
N THR A 150 -2.04 14.88 -9.91
CA THR A 150 -0.63 15.06 -9.52
C THR A 150 0.17 13.83 -9.91
N ASP A 151 1.37 14.04 -10.44
CA ASP A 151 2.33 12.95 -10.65
C ASP A 151 3.07 12.66 -9.34
N ASP A 152 3.06 11.43 -8.90
CA ASP A 152 3.80 10.95 -7.72
C ASP A 152 5.08 10.18 -8.10
N GLY A 153 5.39 10.09 -9.39
CA GLY A 153 6.55 9.37 -9.92
C GLY A 153 6.53 7.85 -9.72
N LEU A 154 5.44 7.30 -9.17
CA LEU A 154 5.31 5.87 -8.85
C LEU A 154 4.10 5.22 -9.51
N THR A 155 2.97 5.91 -9.54
CA THR A 155 1.70 5.32 -9.95
C THR A 155 1.28 5.77 -11.35
N LYS A 156 0.51 4.91 -12.01
CA LYS A 156 -0.12 5.19 -13.31
C LYS A 156 -1.63 5.17 -13.15
N TRP A 157 -2.34 5.88 -14.02
CA TRP A 157 -3.80 5.81 -14.04
C TRP A 157 -4.26 4.49 -14.62
N HIS A 158 -5.17 3.84 -13.92
CA HIS A 158 -5.77 2.60 -14.41
C HIS A 158 -6.66 2.89 -15.63
N PRO A 159 -6.68 2.02 -16.67
CA PRO A 159 -7.51 2.22 -17.86
C PRO A 159 -9.00 2.46 -17.54
N ALA A 160 -9.54 1.83 -16.51
CA ALA A 160 -10.91 2.08 -16.06
C ALA A 160 -11.16 3.51 -15.57
N PHE A 161 -10.16 4.17 -14.97
CA PHE A 161 -10.24 5.58 -14.60
C PHE A 161 -10.26 6.47 -15.84
N LEU A 162 -9.37 6.21 -16.80
CA LEU A 162 -9.29 6.95 -18.05
C LEU A 162 -10.58 6.84 -18.90
N SER A 163 -11.37 5.79 -18.69
CA SER A 163 -12.66 5.62 -19.35
C SER A 163 -13.84 6.38 -18.71
N LEU A 164 -13.60 7.17 -17.66
CA LEU A 164 -14.66 7.93 -16.98
C LEU A 164 -15.00 9.26 -17.65
N GLY A 165 -14.18 9.75 -18.58
CA GLY A 165 -14.39 11.02 -19.27
C GLY A 165 -13.58 11.10 -20.55
N LYS A 166 -13.79 12.17 -21.32
CA LYS A 166 -13.02 12.47 -22.54
C LYS A 166 -11.70 13.16 -22.23
N THR A 167 -11.64 13.89 -21.11
CA THR A 167 -10.45 14.58 -20.63
C THR A 167 -10.07 14.06 -19.24
N LEU A 168 -8.82 14.30 -18.81
CA LEU A 168 -8.36 13.90 -17.49
C LEU A 168 -9.15 14.61 -16.38
N ASP A 169 -9.51 15.89 -16.58
CA ASP A 169 -10.31 16.66 -15.62
C ASP A 169 -11.71 16.07 -15.45
N GLU A 170 -12.33 15.64 -16.54
CA GLU A 170 -13.60 14.92 -16.50
C GLU A 170 -13.48 13.60 -15.75
N CYS A 171 -12.42 12.85 -16.02
CA CYS A 171 -12.13 11.58 -15.32
C CYS A 171 -11.98 11.83 -13.82
N ALA A 172 -11.21 12.83 -13.40
CA ALA A 172 -11.02 13.21 -12.01
C ALA A 172 -12.33 13.66 -11.35
N LYS A 173 -13.12 14.51 -12.02
CA LYS A 173 -14.43 14.98 -11.55
C LYS A 173 -15.39 13.80 -11.33
N ASN A 174 -15.48 12.89 -12.31
CA ASN A 174 -16.36 11.74 -12.24
C ASN A 174 -15.90 10.73 -11.18
N TYR A 175 -14.59 10.50 -11.05
CA TYR A 175 -14.03 9.65 -10.01
C TYR A 175 -14.25 10.22 -8.61
N ARG A 176 -14.09 11.53 -8.42
CA ARG A 176 -14.41 12.22 -7.17
C ARG A 176 -15.88 12.04 -6.79
N GLY A 177 -16.79 12.21 -7.75
CA GLY A 177 -18.22 11.97 -7.56
C GLY A 177 -18.52 10.51 -7.16
N PHE A 178 -17.82 9.54 -7.79
CA PHE A 178 -17.93 8.14 -7.44
C PHE A 178 -17.40 7.83 -6.03
N CYS A 179 -16.30 8.45 -5.63
CA CYS A 179 -15.72 8.29 -4.28
C CYS A 179 -16.62 8.90 -3.19
N ARG A 180 -17.25 10.06 -3.43
CA ARG A 180 -18.16 10.69 -2.47
C ARG A 180 -19.34 9.80 -2.07
N LYS A 181 -19.80 8.94 -2.95
CA LYS A 181 -20.88 7.96 -2.70
C LYS A 181 -20.46 6.79 -1.82
N TYR A 182 -19.18 6.69 -1.43
CA TYR A 182 -18.69 5.59 -0.61
C TYR A 182 -19.19 5.68 0.83
N LYS A 183 -19.87 4.64 1.27
CA LYS A 183 -20.26 4.43 2.66
C LYS A 183 -19.44 3.25 3.22
N PRO A 184 -18.64 3.44 4.29
CA PRO A 184 -17.95 2.33 4.92
C PRO A 184 -18.95 1.29 5.41
N ARG A 185 -18.71 0.03 5.13
CA ARG A 185 -19.52 -1.04 5.72
C ARG A 185 -19.27 -1.06 7.23
N PRO A 186 -20.30 -1.09 8.07
CA PRO A 186 -20.11 -1.28 9.50
C PRO A 186 -19.33 -2.57 9.71
N LYS A 187 -18.27 -2.50 10.51
CA LYS A 187 -17.52 -3.71 10.89
C LYS A 187 -18.46 -4.54 11.74
N PRO A 188 -18.70 -5.83 11.40
CA PRO A 188 -19.47 -6.70 12.28
C PRO A 188 -18.77 -6.68 13.65
N GLU A 189 -19.53 -6.47 14.71
CA GLU A 189 -19.02 -6.61 16.05
C GLU A 189 -18.40 -8.00 16.17
N LYS A 190 -17.09 -8.03 16.43
CA LYS A 190 -16.44 -9.29 16.71
C LYS A 190 -17.03 -9.79 18.03
N ARG A 191 -17.97 -10.72 17.97
CA ARG A 191 -18.33 -11.51 19.14
C ARG A 191 -17.04 -12.19 19.60
N SER A 192 -16.41 -11.63 20.64
CA SER A 192 -15.26 -12.27 21.26
C SER A 192 -15.75 -13.60 21.82
N ARG A 193 -15.16 -14.68 21.37
CA ARG A 193 -15.44 -16.03 21.90
C ARG A 193 -15.05 -16.18 23.39
N TRP A 194 -14.31 -15.17 23.91
CA TRP A 194 -13.88 -15.04 25.29
C TRP A 194 -14.29 -13.66 25.80
N GLY A 195 -15.15 -13.67 26.78
CA GLY A 195 -15.90 -12.57 27.34
C GLY A 195 -15.21 -11.20 27.34
N SER A 196 -15.84 -10.27 26.69
CA SER A 196 -15.48 -8.84 26.64
C SER A 196 -15.54 -8.12 27.99
N ARG A 197 -15.65 -8.84 29.10
CA ARG A 197 -15.78 -8.27 30.45
C ARG A 197 -14.50 -7.65 31.03
N PHE A 198 -13.35 -7.91 30.43
CA PHE A 198 -12.04 -7.50 30.97
C PHE A 198 -11.23 -6.53 30.12
N LEU A 199 -11.79 -5.95 29.07
CA LEU A 199 -11.08 -4.91 28.32
C LEU A 199 -11.41 -3.54 28.93
N PRO A 200 -10.40 -2.79 29.44
CA PRO A 200 -10.63 -1.44 29.94
C PRO A 200 -11.18 -0.59 28.80
N LYS A 201 -12.25 0.18 29.05
CA LYS A 201 -12.82 1.15 28.11
C LYS A 201 -11.76 2.19 27.76
N VAL A 202 -11.16 2.08 26.59
CA VAL A 202 -10.20 3.09 26.07
C VAL A 202 -10.96 4.41 25.91
N LYS A 203 -10.64 5.40 26.74
CA LYS A 203 -11.16 6.77 26.60
C LYS A 203 -10.77 7.29 25.21
N LYS A 204 -11.75 7.70 24.39
CA LYS A 204 -11.51 8.31 23.09
C LYS A 204 -10.67 9.59 23.29
N LYS A 205 -9.41 9.59 22.82
CA LYS A 205 -8.60 10.80 22.76
C LYS A 205 -9.29 11.79 21.80
N LYS A 206 -9.46 13.04 22.26
CA LYS A 206 -9.97 14.15 21.42
C LYS A 206 -9.07 14.28 20.18
N LYS A 207 -9.69 14.32 18.99
CA LYS A 207 -8.99 14.51 17.73
C LYS A 207 -8.37 15.91 17.72
N ASN A 208 -7.06 16.00 17.59
CA ASN A 208 -6.42 17.26 17.21
C ASN A 208 -6.85 17.59 15.77
N LYS A 209 -7.46 18.78 15.59
CA LYS A 209 -7.79 19.31 14.27
C LYS A 209 -6.46 19.61 13.54
N VAL A 210 -6.24 18.94 12.41
CA VAL A 210 -5.14 19.28 11.51
C VAL A 210 -5.54 20.50 10.70
N SER A 211 -4.67 21.50 10.65
CA SER A 211 -4.89 22.77 9.95
C SER A 211 -5.06 22.55 8.44
N PRO A 212 -6.00 23.25 7.78
CA PRO A 212 -6.18 23.14 6.33
C PRO A 212 -5.10 23.97 5.62
N GLY A 213 -4.08 23.31 5.10
CA GLY A 213 -3.05 24.01 4.31
C GLY A 213 -1.82 23.22 3.93
N GLN A 214 -1.58 22.08 4.52
CA GLN A 214 -0.39 21.25 4.23
C GLN A 214 -0.78 19.99 3.48
N MET A 215 -0.89 20.10 2.16
CA MET A 215 -1.03 18.92 1.30
C MET A 215 -0.11 19.02 0.08
N ARG A 216 1.19 18.90 0.33
CA ARG A 216 2.12 18.30 -0.63
C ARG A 216 2.23 16.83 -0.28
N LEU A 217 2.18 15.96 -1.30
CA LEU A 217 2.56 14.56 -1.12
C LEU A 217 4.04 14.57 -0.68
N PRO A 218 4.38 14.10 0.53
CA PRO A 218 5.71 14.35 1.10
C PRO A 218 6.84 13.61 0.38
N TRP A 219 6.57 12.82 -0.64
CA TRP A 219 7.56 12.01 -1.33
C TRP A 219 7.87 12.43 -2.76
N ALA A 220 7.13 13.37 -3.39
CA ALA A 220 7.45 13.84 -4.73
C ALA A 220 8.86 14.42 -4.81
N ASP A 221 9.33 15.03 -3.71
CA ASP A 221 10.65 15.68 -3.62
C ASP A 221 11.53 15.05 -2.51
N TRP A 222 11.16 13.86 -1.95
CA TRP A 222 11.93 13.26 -0.87
C TRP A 222 13.02 12.34 -1.39
N GLU A 223 14.26 12.74 -1.20
CA GLU A 223 15.42 11.85 -1.25
C GLU A 223 15.78 11.40 0.17
N PRO A 224 15.96 10.08 0.39
CA PRO A 224 16.41 9.63 1.71
C PRO A 224 17.77 10.25 2.04
N PRO A 225 18.03 10.63 3.30
CA PRO A 225 19.32 11.16 3.69
C PRO A 225 20.44 10.25 3.17
N SER A 226 21.43 10.83 2.53
CA SER A 226 22.51 10.08 1.85
C SER A 226 23.24 9.10 2.78
N ASN A 227 23.32 9.40 4.06
CA ASN A 227 23.87 8.54 5.10
C ASN A 227 22.99 7.30 5.38
N LEU A 228 21.65 7.42 5.36
CA LEU A 228 20.74 6.28 5.61
C LEU A 228 20.76 5.30 4.43
N VAL A 229 20.77 5.81 3.19
CA VAL A 229 20.86 4.98 1.97
C VAL A 229 22.23 4.33 1.86
N ALA A 230 23.30 5.06 2.14
CA ALA A 230 24.67 4.54 2.12
C ALA A 230 24.91 3.52 3.23
N GLU A 231 24.33 3.71 4.41
CA GLU A 231 24.41 2.78 5.53
C GLU A 231 23.63 1.48 5.24
N VAL A 232 22.38 1.58 4.81
CA VAL A 232 21.55 0.42 4.42
C VAL A 232 22.16 -0.30 3.19
N ALA A 233 22.72 0.42 2.22
CA ALA A 233 23.39 -0.17 1.08
C ALA A 233 24.72 -0.85 1.46
N ARG A 234 25.57 -0.25 2.31
CA ARG A 234 26.83 -0.86 2.78
C ARG A 234 26.58 -2.13 3.57
N GLN A 235 25.64 -2.13 4.49
CA GLN A 235 25.28 -3.29 5.29
C GLN A 235 24.65 -4.40 4.42
N PHE A 236 23.91 -4.01 3.38
CA PHE A 236 23.39 -4.96 2.38
C PHE A 236 24.52 -5.66 1.63
N TRP A 237 25.51 -4.93 1.11
CA TRP A 237 26.65 -5.52 0.41
C TRP A 237 27.48 -6.43 1.31
N GLN A 238 27.68 -6.08 2.58
CA GLN A 238 28.35 -6.96 3.53
C GLN A 238 27.58 -8.26 3.75
N ILE A 239 26.25 -8.23 3.89
CA ILE A 239 25.43 -9.43 4.10
C ILE A 239 25.38 -10.31 2.84
N VAL A 240 25.28 -9.69 1.65
CA VAL A 240 25.22 -10.42 0.37
C VAL A 240 26.56 -11.06 0.03
N MET A 241 27.69 -10.38 0.34
CA MET A 241 29.03 -10.90 0.03
C MET A 241 29.53 -11.91 1.07
N THR A 242 29.02 -11.89 2.31
CA THR A 242 29.40 -12.86 3.35
C THR A 242 28.57 -14.14 3.35
N ARG A 243 27.40 -14.15 2.71
CA ARG A 243 26.59 -15.35 2.55
C ARG A 243 26.79 -15.95 1.15
N ARG A 244 27.66 -16.95 1.05
CA ARG A 244 27.65 -17.90 -0.08
C ARG A 244 26.26 -18.54 -0.11
N TRP A 245 25.51 -18.29 -1.18
CA TRP A 245 24.30 -19.06 -1.50
C TRP A 245 24.72 -20.43 -2.03
N PRO A 246 24.05 -21.51 -1.60
CA PRO A 246 24.21 -22.82 -2.24
C PRO A 246 23.66 -22.81 -3.66
#